data_43755dbb3e6623132a957141d7f49090
#
_entry.id   43755dbb3e6623132a957141d7f49090
#
_cell.length_a   1.000
_cell.length_b   1.000
_cell.length_c   1.000
_cell.angle_alpha   90.00
_cell.angle_beta   90.00
_cell.angle_gamma   90.00
#
_symmetry.space_group_name_H-M   'P 1'
#
loop_
_entity.id
_entity.type
_entity.pdbx_description
1 polymer ?
#
loop_
_entity_poly.entity_id
_entity_poly.type
_entity_poly.pdbx_seq_one_letter_code
_entity_poly.pdbx_strand_id
1 'polypeptide(L)'
;MSVPDFHPDAAAAYRGLQFRIKREEAANPPRWYERWLTPNAPRLRPMATPAVAALLAVALITGLALTGVAGQLVRVFQPHQFVAVQVSPSDFANGNVVLDYGQVKWLPEPPTLKQLSDPAAAGAQSGLPILSPASLPKGVTGPVSYGVVSHATGSLTLDAARLRASAAKNGVHVNPMPAAIDGSTLVVNAGPALIEAWGLSASQTEASMPTLVIAQTRVPTVDSTGATAAQLETYLLSQPGVPPELAAQIKAIKDPSTTLPIPIPKGLATTQSVEVNGVSGLLIKAAFGAGVVWEKNGVIYAVGGQITPDQVLAIAASLH
;
A
#
# COMPACT_ATOMS: atom_id res chain seq x y z
N MET A 1 -28.93 43.40 -41.32
CA MET A 1 -27.87 42.39 -41.21
C MET A 1 -28.14 41.60 -39.92
N SER A 2 -28.72 40.42 -40.08
CA SER A 2 -29.01 39.51 -38.94
C SER A 2 -27.75 38.73 -38.58
N VAL A 3 -27.34 38.78 -37.31
CA VAL A 3 -26.24 37.96 -36.80
C VAL A 3 -26.75 36.52 -36.71
N PRO A 4 -26.08 35.51 -37.26
CA PRO A 4 -26.51 34.13 -37.12
C PRO A 4 -26.34 33.67 -35.67
N ASP A 5 -27.42 33.13 -35.10
CA ASP A 5 -27.42 32.49 -33.77
C ASP A 5 -26.52 31.26 -33.82
N PHE A 6 -25.36 31.37 -33.18
CA PHE A 6 -24.42 30.29 -33.05
C PHE A 6 -24.79 29.47 -31.79
N HIS A 7 -25.54 28.38 -31.98
CA HIS A 7 -25.77 27.38 -30.95
C HIS A 7 -24.68 26.32 -31.03
N PRO A 8 -23.70 26.31 -30.11
CA PRO A 8 -22.70 25.25 -30.11
C PRO A 8 -23.36 23.91 -29.73
N ASP A 9 -23.23 22.92 -30.63
CA ASP A 9 -23.69 21.55 -30.35
C ASP A 9 -22.82 20.95 -29.24
N ALA A 10 -23.35 21.02 -28.00
CA ALA A 10 -22.68 20.50 -26.81
C ALA A 10 -22.39 18.99 -26.92
N ALA A 11 -23.21 18.24 -27.65
CA ALA A 11 -22.99 16.81 -27.89
C ALA A 11 -21.85 16.56 -28.89
N ALA A 12 -21.67 17.42 -29.88
CA ALA A 12 -20.53 17.35 -30.80
C ALA A 12 -19.23 17.77 -30.10
N ALA A 13 -19.26 18.79 -29.24
CA ALA A 13 -18.15 19.24 -28.46
C ALA A 13 -17.71 18.17 -27.44
N TYR A 14 -18.67 17.50 -26.80
CA TYR A 14 -18.39 16.39 -25.85
C TYR A 14 -17.78 15.17 -26.56
N ARG A 15 -18.29 14.80 -27.74
CA ARG A 15 -17.69 13.71 -28.56
C ARG A 15 -16.28 14.07 -29.02
N GLY A 16 -16.03 15.30 -29.42
CA GLY A 16 -14.71 15.80 -29.81
C GLY A 16 -13.70 15.78 -28.63
N LEU A 17 -14.17 16.11 -27.42
CA LEU A 17 -13.38 16.02 -26.19
C LEU A 17 -13.03 14.57 -25.84
N GLN A 18 -14.01 13.67 -25.89
CA GLN A 18 -13.78 12.24 -25.67
C GLN A 18 -12.80 11.64 -26.69
N PHE A 19 -12.86 12.07 -27.94
CA PHE A 19 -11.95 11.60 -28.98
C PHE A 19 -10.52 12.10 -28.76
N ARG A 20 -10.35 13.33 -28.27
CA ARG A 20 -9.02 13.87 -27.88
C ARG A 20 -8.47 13.18 -26.66
N ILE A 21 -9.27 12.97 -25.61
CA ILE A 21 -8.85 12.23 -24.41
C ILE A 21 -8.39 10.82 -24.78
N LYS A 22 -9.17 10.07 -25.57
CA LYS A 22 -8.77 8.73 -26.04
C LYS A 22 -7.51 8.74 -26.89
N ARG A 23 -7.27 9.80 -27.66
CA ARG A 23 -6.06 9.91 -28.50
C ARG A 23 -4.83 10.29 -27.69
N GLU A 24 -4.97 11.10 -26.65
CA GLU A 24 -3.90 11.41 -25.69
C GLU A 24 -3.59 10.22 -24.79
N GLU A 25 -4.60 9.47 -24.34
CA GLU A 25 -4.44 8.20 -23.62
C GLU A 25 -3.76 7.12 -24.46
N ALA A 26 -4.01 7.07 -25.76
CA ALA A 26 -3.35 6.15 -26.70
C ALA A 26 -1.90 6.57 -27.01
N ALA A 27 -1.62 7.88 -26.99
CA ALA A 27 -0.28 8.41 -27.21
C ALA A 27 0.62 8.34 -25.95
N ASN A 28 0.00 8.40 -24.75
CA ASN A 28 0.65 8.21 -23.46
C ASN A 28 -0.21 7.24 -22.63
N PRO A 29 -0.07 5.93 -22.83
CA PRO A 29 -0.84 4.97 -22.03
C PRO A 29 -0.46 5.17 -20.55
N PRO A 30 -1.48 5.28 -19.67
CA PRO A 30 -1.22 5.42 -18.23
C PRO A 30 -0.39 4.26 -17.76
N ARG A 31 0.66 4.57 -17.03
CA ARG A 31 1.61 3.56 -16.53
C ARG A 31 0.84 2.56 -15.66
N TRP A 32 1.19 1.28 -15.74
CA TRP A 32 0.44 0.19 -15.12
C TRP A 32 0.13 0.43 -13.64
N TYR A 33 1.02 1.07 -12.88
CA TYR A 33 0.83 1.42 -11.47
C TYR A 33 -0.13 2.62 -11.25
N GLU A 34 -0.25 3.55 -12.20
CA GLU A 34 -1.20 4.68 -12.10
C GLU A 34 -2.64 4.19 -12.16
N ARG A 35 -2.91 3.11 -12.90
CA ARG A 35 -4.22 2.44 -12.91
C ARG A 35 -4.58 1.77 -11.59
N TRP A 36 -3.58 1.44 -10.78
CA TRP A 36 -3.75 0.83 -9.47
C TRP A 36 -3.96 1.86 -8.36
N LEU A 37 -3.46 3.07 -8.56
CA LEU A 37 -3.53 4.18 -7.60
C LEU A 37 -4.70 5.15 -7.85
N THR A 38 -5.40 5.05 -8.99
CA THR A 38 -6.52 5.94 -9.30
C THR A 38 -7.84 5.42 -8.69
N PRO A 39 -8.55 6.25 -7.88
CA PRO A 39 -9.78 5.85 -7.18
C PRO A 39 -10.97 5.50 -8.08
N ASN A 40 -10.91 5.81 -9.36
CA ASN A 40 -12.03 5.77 -10.32
C ASN A 40 -11.96 4.66 -11.39
N ALA A 41 -11.16 3.59 -11.20
CA ALA A 41 -11.16 2.46 -12.12
C ALA A 41 -12.34 1.51 -11.81
N PRO A 42 -13.45 1.55 -12.58
CA PRO A 42 -14.70 0.89 -12.17
C PRO A 42 -14.71 -0.64 -12.30
N ARG A 43 -13.67 -1.27 -12.83
CA ARG A 43 -13.68 -2.71 -13.16
C ARG A 43 -12.63 -3.59 -12.46
N LEU A 44 -11.76 -3.01 -11.64
CA LEU A 44 -10.70 -3.77 -10.94
C LEU A 44 -10.92 -3.94 -9.43
N ARG A 45 -12.10 -3.54 -8.93
CA ARG A 45 -12.43 -3.57 -7.50
C ARG A 45 -12.32 -4.95 -6.79
N PRO A 46 -12.52 -6.12 -7.42
CA PRO A 46 -12.37 -7.37 -6.68
C PRO A 46 -11.01 -8.06 -6.81
N MET A 47 -10.13 -7.69 -7.77
CA MET A 47 -8.92 -8.47 -8.06
C MET A 47 -7.60 -7.87 -7.56
N ALA A 48 -7.59 -6.60 -7.18
CA ALA A 48 -6.36 -5.88 -6.80
C ALA A 48 -5.95 -6.05 -5.33
N THR A 49 -6.74 -6.79 -4.54
CA THR A 49 -6.74 -6.66 -3.10
C THR A 49 -5.58 -7.31 -2.32
N PRO A 50 -5.00 -8.48 -2.65
CA PRO A 50 -4.02 -9.04 -1.71
C PRO A 50 -2.60 -8.47 -1.85
N ALA A 51 -2.09 -8.29 -3.07
CA ALA A 51 -0.75 -7.73 -3.24
C ALA A 51 -0.72 -6.20 -3.01
N VAL A 52 -1.79 -5.50 -3.42
CA VAL A 52 -1.97 -4.06 -3.18
C VAL A 52 -2.33 -3.78 -1.72
N ALA A 53 -3.09 -4.66 -1.05
CA ALA A 53 -3.38 -4.50 0.36
C ALA A 53 -2.15 -4.71 1.24
N ALA A 54 -1.22 -5.61 0.89
CA ALA A 54 0.06 -5.72 1.56
C ALA A 54 0.93 -4.48 1.31
N LEU A 55 0.96 -3.96 0.09
CA LEU A 55 1.62 -2.69 -0.24
C LEU A 55 0.89 -1.49 0.35
N LEU A 56 -0.46 -1.52 0.43
CA LEU A 56 -1.26 -0.48 1.07
C LEU A 56 -1.21 -0.54 2.60
N ALA A 57 -1.06 -1.71 3.23
CA ALA A 57 -0.80 -1.78 4.66
C ALA A 57 0.56 -1.15 5.00
N VAL A 58 1.58 -1.41 4.20
CA VAL A 58 2.86 -0.67 4.27
C VAL A 58 2.65 0.81 3.93
N ALA A 59 1.83 1.15 2.93
CA ALA A 59 1.54 2.54 2.54
C ALA A 59 0.61 3.27 3.51
N LEU A 60 -0.33 2.60 4.18
CA LEU A 60 -1.16 3.19 5.24
C LEU A 60 -0.33 3.52 6.49
N ILE A 61 0.67 2.68 6.79
CA ILE A 61 1.64 2.98 7.86
C ILE A 61 2.59 4.10 7.40
N THR A 62 2.87 4.21 6.09
CA THR A 62 3.74 5.25 5.51
C THR A 62 3.01 6.54 5.15
N GLY A 63 1.69 6.59 5.24
CA GLY A 63 0.87 7.76 4.87
C GLY A 63 0.87 8.91 5.88
N LEU A 64 1.65 8.89 6.95
CA LEU A 64 1.54 9.84 8.06
C LEU A 64 2.90 10.41 8.46
N ALA A 65 3.10 11.73 8.23
CA ALA A 65 4.35 12.28 8.72
C ALA A 65 4.71 13.75 8.67
N LEU A 66 5.52 14.27 9.35
CA LEU A 66 6.63 15.18 9.73
C LEU A 66 6.33 16.59 10.24
N THR A 67 6.86 16.89 11.39
CA THR A 67 7.70 18.06 11.69
C THR A 67 8.45 17.86 12.98
N GLY A 68 9.71 18.36 13.02
CA GLY A 68 10.54 18.29 14.20
C GLY A 68 9.90 18.94 15.41
N VAL A 69 9.76 18.15 16.46
CA VAL A 69 9.48 18.61 17.82
C VAL A 69 10.62 18.08 18.67
N ALA A 70 11.23 18.96 19.43
CA ALA A 70 12.25 18.62 20.42
C ALA A 70 11.60 17.90 21.62
N GLY A 71 11.14 16.67 21.38
CA GLY A 71 10.62 15.75 22.39
C GLY A 71 11.35 14.41 22.26
N GLN A 72 11.40 13.63 23.33
CA GLN A 72 11.94 12.28 23.24
C GLN A 72 11.03 11.45 22.35
N LEU A 73 11.54 11.03 21.18
CA LEU A 73 10.85 10.11 20.29
C LEU A 73 10.89 8.70 20.90
N VAL A 74 9.73 8.11 21.10
CA VAL A 74 9.59 6.74 21.57
C VAL A 74 9.14 5.86 20.41
N ARG A 75 9.86 4.76 20.16
CA ARG A 75 9.49 3.79 19.14
C ARG A 75 8.15 3.16 19.51
N VAL A 76 7.15 3.34 18.65
CA VAL A 76 5.80 2.78 18.85
C VAL A 76 5.49 1.65 17.88
N PHE A 77 6.25 1.54 16.78
CA PHE A 77 6.07 0.46 15.81
C PHE A 77 7.37 0.14 15.04
N GLN A 78 7.71 -1.15 14.97
CA GLN A 78 8.77 -1.70 14.12
C GLN A 78 8.49 -3.19 13.88
N PRO A 79 7.87 -3.58 12.77
CA PRO A 79 7.41 -4.95 12.56
C PRO A 79 8.56 -5.93 12.30
N HIS A 80 8.48 -7.07 12.96
CA HIS A 80 9.30 -8.26 12.74
C HIS A 80 8.47 -9.51 12.51
N GLN A 81 7.14 -9.40 12.67
CA GLN A 81 6.19 -10.48 12.51
C GLN A 81 5.03 -10.05 11.61
N PHE A 82 4.34 -11.03 11.03
CA PHE A 82 3.20 -10.83 10.17
C PHE A 82 2.03 -11.65 10.67
N VAL A 83 0.84 -11.06 10.69
CA VAL A 83 -0.40 -11.76 11.02
C VAL A 83 -1.46 -11.44 9.97
N ALA A 84 -2.21 -12.46 9.58
CA ALA A 84 -3.35 -12.27 8.70
C ALA A 84 -4.53 -11.66 9.48
N VAL A 85 -5.13 -10.63 8.93
CA VAL A 85 -6.36 -10.03 9.44
C VAL A 85 -7.42 -10.14 8.35
N GLN A 86 -8.50 -10.85 8.64
CA GLN A 86 -9.59 -11.06 7.69
C GLN A 86 -10.40 -9.79 7.54
N VAL A 87 -10.56 -9.32 6.29
CA VAL A 87 -11.33 -8.12 5.95
C VAL A 87 -12.40 -8.46 4.94
N SER A 88 -13.60 -7.93 5.13
CA SER A 88 -14.69 -8.07 4.16
C SER A 88 -14.55 -6.99 3.06
N PRO A 89 -14.83 -7.31 1.79
CA PRO A 89 -14.85 -6.28 0.73
C PRO A 89 -15.82 -5.13 1.04
N SER A 90 -16.90 -5.40 1.78
CA SER A 90 -17.86 -4.41 2.28
C SER A 90 -17.25 -3.41 3.26
N ASP A 91 -16.22 -3.79 4.01
CA ASP A 91 -15.54 -2.91 4.97
C ASP A 91 -14.84 -1.73 4.25
N PHE A 92 -14.57 -1.89 2.96
CA PHE A 92 -13.98 -0.87 2.09
C PHE A 92 -14.96 -0.28 1.07
N ALA A 93 -16.18 -0.84 0.95
CA ALA A 93 -17.16 -0.45 -0.07
C ALA A 93 -17.96 0.82 0.28
N ASN A 94 -18.05 1.14 1.57
CA ASN A 94 -18.84 2.28 2.07
C ASN A 94 -18.07 3.60 1.96
N GLY A 95 -17.66 3.96 0.71
CA GLY A 95 -17.07 5.24 0.36
C GLY A 95 -16.15 5.79 1.43
N ASN A 96 -14.90 5.30 1.49
CA ASN A 96 -13.94 5.71 2.51
C ASN A 96 -13.78 7.22 2.51
N VAL A 97 -14.51 7.88 3.40
CA VAL A 97 -14.26 9.28 3.70
C VAL A 97 -12.89 9.33 4.38
N VAL A 98 -11.92 9.87 3.66
CA VAL A 98 -10.60 10.11 4.24
C VAL A 98 -10.74 11.30 5.20
N LEU A 99 -10.73 11.02 6.51
CA LEU A 99 -10.79 12.03 7.53
C LEU A 99 -9.41 12.68 7.74
N ASP A 100 -9.42 13.97 7.99
CA ASP A 100 -8.22 14.74 8.28
C ASP A 100 -7.90 14.62 9.79
N TYR A 101 -7.06 13.65 10.14
CA TYR A 101 -6.63 13.43 11.54
C TYR A 101 -5.58 14.41 12.01
N GLY A 102 -5.01 15.24 11.13
CA GLY A 102 -3.98 16.18 11.53
C GLY A 102 -3.13 16.70 10.38
N GLN A 103 -2.02 17.33 10.71
CA GLN A 103 -1.11 17.90 9.74
C GLN A 103 -0.07 16.88 9.30
N VAL A 104 -0.06 16.59 8.00
CA VAL A 104 0.95 15.72 7.35
C VAL A 104 2.04 16.57 6.72
N LYS A 105 3.29 16.14 6.87
CA LYS A 105 4.46 16.69 6.15
C LYS A 105 5.37 15.56 5.67
N TRP A 106 6.16 15.79 4.63
CA TRP A 106 7.10 14.82 4.07
C TRP A 106 8.49 15.43 3.91
N LEU A 107 9.53 14.63 4.08
CA LEU A 107 10.90 15.04 3.88
C LEU A 107 11.68 13.93 3.14
N PRO A 108 12.31 14.23 2.00
CA PRO A 108 12.27 15.53 1.29
C PRO A 108 10.91 15.81 0.63
N GLU A 109 10.19 14.77 0.18
CA GLU A 109 8.91 14.81 -0.53
C GLU A 109 8.13 13.51 -0.31
N PRO A 110 6.85 13.43 -0.63
CA PRO A 110 6.08 12.19 -0.57
C PRO A 110 6.75 11.08 -1.38
N PRO A 111 6.77 9.82 -0.88
CA PRO A 111 7.36 8.72 -1.63
C PRO A 111 6.60 8.49 -2.93
N THR A 112 7.34 8.38 -4.03
CA THR A 112 6.80 8.10 -5.36
C THR A 112 7.42 6.83 -5.92
N LEU A 113 6.61 6.04 -6.63
CA LEU A 113 7.10 4.86 -7.34
C LEU A 113 7.70 5.29 -8.68
N LYS A 114 9.00 5.08 -8.87
CA LYS A 114 9.69 5.26 -10.14
C LYS A 114 9.86 3.93 -10.84
N GLN A 115 9.47 3.85 -12.10
CA GLN A 115 9.68 2.66 -12.92
C GLN A 115 11.00 2.77 -13.67
N LEU A 116 11.76 1.69 -13.68
CA LEU A 116 13.05 1.57 -14.35
C LEU A 116 13.09 0.27 -15.16
N SER A 117 13.90 0.24 -16.22
CA SER A 117 14.14 -0.97 -17.01
C SER A 117 15.54 -1.55 -16.76
N ASP A 118 16.43 -0.75 -16.19
CA ASP A 118 17.80 -1.15 -15.90
C ASP A 118 17.95 -1.60 -14.44
N PRO A 119 18.37 -2.86 -14.19
CA PRO A 119 18.58 -3.38 -12.83
C PRO A 119 19.66 -2.63 -12.06
N ALA A 120 20.75 -2.23 -12.72
CA ALA A 120 21.84 -1.52 -12.04
C ALA A 120 21.37 -0.14 -11.54
N ALA A 121 20.58 0.58 -12.34
CA ALA A 121 19.97 1.84 -11.93
C ALA A 121 18.96 1.63 -10.80
N ALA A 122 18.16 0.55 -10.82
CA ALA A 122 17.20 0.24 -9.78
C ALA A 122 17.88 -0.09 -8.45
N GLY A 123 18.93 -0.92 -8.46
CA GLY A 123 19.75 -1.22 -7.29
C GLY A 123 20.45 0.03 -6.74
N ALA A 124 21.08 0.84 -7.60
CA ALA A 124 21.75 2.07 -7.17
C ALA A 124 20.77 3.08 -6.56
N GLN A 125 19.57 3.25 -7.15
CA GLN A 125 18.60 4.22 -6.67
C GLN A 125 17.91 3.78 -5.37
N SER A 126 17.64 2.47 -5.21
CA SER A 126 17.05 1.93 -3.97
C SER A 126 18.07 1.71 -2.86
N GLY A 127 19.34 1.49 -3.20
CA GLY A 127 20.35 1.03 -2.26
C GLY A 127 20.08 -0.38 -1.72
N LEU A 128 19.26 -1.15 -2.45
CA LEU A 128 18.91 -2.55 -2.17
C LEU A 128 19.48 -3.43 -3.30
N PRO A 129 19.93 -4.67 -3.00
CA PRO A 129 20.41 -5.57 -4.04
C PRO A 129 19.27 -5.99 -4.97
N ILE A 130 19.60 -6.24 -6.23
CA ILE A 130 18.67 -6.95 -7.13
C ILE A 130 18.64 -8.41 -6.69
N LEU A 131 17.45 -8.96 -6.47
CA LEU A 131 17.28 -10.34 -6.02
C LEU A 131 17.12 -11.27 -7.22
N SER A 132 17.92 -12.29 -7.29
CA SER A 132 17.87 -13.29 -8.36
C SER A 132 17.39 -14.62 -7.82
N PRO A 133 16.24 -15.14 -8.30
CA PRO A 133 15.87 -16.52 -7.99
C PRO A 133 16.79 -17.50 -8.73
N ALA A 134 17.10 -18.64 -8.13
CA ALA A 134 17.93 -19.67 -8.76
C ALA A 134 17.35 -20.18 -10.10
N SER A 135 16.03 -20.18 -10.22
CA SER A 135 15.32 -20.48 -11.46
C SER A 135 13.93 -19.84 -11.45
N LEU A 136 13.45 -19.46 -12.64
CA LEU A 136 12.08 -18.99 -12.81
C LEU A 136 11.13 -20.19 -13.04
N PRO A 137 9.93 -20.17 -12.45
CA PRO A 137 8.91 -21.19 -12.70
C PRO A 137 8.48 -21.23 -14.16
N LYS A 138 7.99 -22.40 -14.62
CA LYS A 138 7.35 -22.54 -15.93
C LYS A 138 6.22 -21.50 -16.05
N GLY A 139 6.20 -20.75 -17.15
CA GLY A 139 5.19 -19.72 -17.42
C GLY A 139 5.57 -18.30 -16.97
N VAL A 140 6.60 -18.15 -16.15
CA VAL A 140 7.17 -16.83 -15.86
C VAL A 140 8.18 -16.49 -16.95
N THR A 141 7.78 -15.62 -17.86
CA THR A 141 8.57 -15.20 -19.03
C THR A 141 8.48 -13.70 -19.23
N GLY A 142 9.32 -13.17 -20.10
CA GLY A 142 9.31 -11.77 -20.49
C GLY A 142 10.34 -10.92 -19.73
N PRO A 143 10.43 -9.66 -20.09
CA PRO A 143 11.35 -8.71 -19.44
C PRO A 143 10.94 -8.44 -18.00
N VAL A 144 11.92 -8.14 -17.17
CA VAL A 144 11.70 -7.65 -15.81
C VAL A 144 11.50 -6.14 -15.85
N SER A 145 10.47 -5.66 -15.15
CA SER A 145 10.27 -4.23 -14.86
C SER A 145 10.62 -3.98 -13.41
N TYR A 146 11.33 -2.90 -13.14
CA TYR A 146 11.75 -2.52 -11.80
C TYR A 146 10.95 -1.32 -11.32
N GLY A 147 10.45 -1.39 -10.09
CA GLY A 147 9.84 -0.27 -9.38
C GLY A 147 10.67 0.12 -8.18
N VAL A 148 11.03 1.39 -8.05
CA VAL A 148 11.80 1.89 -6.92
C VAL A 148 11.02 2.97 -6.20
N VAL A 149 10.90 2.82 -4.87
CA VAL A 149 10.42 3.86 -3.97
C VAL A 149 11.60 4.33 -3.13
N SER A 150 11.90 5.62 -3.17
CA SER A 150 12.98 6.20 -2.38
C SER A 150 12.63 6.20 -0.89
N HIS A 151 13.66 6.23 -0.03
CA HIS A 151 13.45 6.48 1.39
C HIS A 151 12.73 7.82 1.58
N ALA A 152 11.72 7.80 2.43
CA ALA A 152 11.02 9.00 2.86
C ALA A 152 10.80 8.94 4.37
N THR A 153 10.96 10.09 4.99
CA THR A 153 10.55 10.26 6.36
C THR A 153 9.30 11.11 6.39
N GLY A 154 8.29 10.63 7.06
CA GLY A 154 7.04 11.30 7.16
C GLY A 154 6.62 11.60 8.63
N SER A 155 5.83 12.69 9.02
CA SER A 155 5.19 12.95 10.32
C SER A 155 3.74 13.39 10.23
N LEU A 156 2.92 12.88 11.13
CA LEU A 156 1.56 13.35 11.34
C LEU A 156 1.49 13.98 12.74
N THR A 157 1.20 15.26 12.81
CA THR A 157 0.78 15.88 14.07
C THR A 157 -0.72 15.75 14.19
N LEU A 158 -1.17 14.95 15.14
CA LEU A 158 -2.58 14.71 15.41
C LEU A 158 -3.27 15.98 15.92
N ASP A 159 -4.48 16.26 15.42
CA ASP A 159 -5.22 17.49 15.69
C ASP A 159 -6.72 17.20 15.80
N ALA A 160 -7.23 17.25 17.03
CA ALA A 160 -8.63 17.00 17.32
C ALA A 160 -9.59 18.02 16.69
N ALA A 161 -9.15 19.26 16.46
CA ALA A 161 -10.00 20.28 15.86
C ALA A 161 -10.15 20.03 14.34
N ARG A 162 -9.06 19.68 13.67
CA ARG A 162 -9.08 19.29 12.24
C ARG A 162 -9.94 18.07 12.02
N LEU A 163 -9.78 17.04 12.84
CA LEU A 163 -10.59 15.82 12.75
C LEU A 163 -12.08 16.13 12.87
N ARG A 164 -12.49 16.93 13.88
CA ARG A 164 -13.89 17.31 14.07
C ARG A 164 -14.43 18.12 12.89
N ALA A 165 -13.65 19.08 12.39
CA ALA A 165 -14.04 19.88 11.22
C ALA A 165 -14.19 19.00 9.95
N SER A 166 -13.27 18.07 9.72
CA SER A 166 -13.34 17.12 8.62
C SER A 166 -14.54 16.19 8.73
N ALA A 167 -14.80 15.66 9.92
CA ALA A 167 -15.95 14.80 10.20
C ALA A 167 -17.29 15.53 9.95
N ALA A 168 -17.42 16.75 10.46
CA ALA A 168 -18.62 17.58 10.25
C ALA A 168 -18.83 17.91 8.77
N LYS A 169 -17.76 18.26 8.04
CA LYS A 169 -17.83 18.52 6.59
C LYS A 169 -18.31 17.31 5.79
N ASN A 170 -17.96 16.10 6.21
CA ASN A 170 -18.31 14.86 5.53
C ASN A 170 -19.58 14.19 6.09
N GLY A 171 -20.24 14.77 7.09
CA GLY A 171 -21.42 14.20 7.73
C GLY A 171 -21.13 12.88 8.48
N VAL A 172 -19.91 12.69 8.95
CA VAL A 172 -19.44 11.47 9.63
C VAL A 172 -19.32 11.75 11.13
N HIS A 173 -19.81 10.79 11.94
CA HIS A 173 -19.58 10.83 13.38
C HIS A 173 -18.20 10.25 13.70
N VAL A 174 -17.48 10.88 14.62
CA VAL A 174 -16.18 10.39 15.14
C VAL A 174 -16.18 10.48 16.67
N ASN A 175 -15.54 9.56 17.33
CA ASN A 175 -15.28 9.67 18.75
C ASN A 175 -14.23 10.77 19.02
N PRO A 176 -14.39 11.53 20.09
CA PRO A 176 -13.45 12.61 20.41
C PRO A 176 -12.04 12.05 20.62
N MET A 177 -11.05 12.77 20.06
CA MET A 177 -9.64 12.44 20.26
C MET A 177 -9.25 12.74 21.71
N PRO A 178 -8.68 11.76 22.44
CA PRO A 178 -8.20 11.98 23.80
C PRO A 178 -7.08 13.03 23.85
N ALA A 179 -7.04 13.82 24.94
CA ALA A 179 -6.00 14.83 25.13
C ALA A 179 -4.56 14.25 25.15
N ALA A 180 -4.42 12.98 25.53
CA ALA A 180 -3.12 12.28 25.48
C ALA A 180 -2.64 11.96 24.06
N ILE A 181 -3.53 12.06 23.07
CA ILE A 181 -3.24 11.80 21.65
C ILE A 181 -3.14 13.13 20.89
N ASP A 182 -4.01 14.08 21.21
CA ASP A 182 -4.07 15.40 20.57
C ASP A 182 -2.72 16.14 20.71
N GLY A 183 -2.20 16.68 19.63
CA GLY A 183 -0.89 17.31 19.55
C GLY A 183 0.31 16.35 19.46
N SER A 184 0.10 15.03 19.63
CA SER A 184 1.19 14.07 19.43
C SER A 184 1.63 14.04 17.98
N THR A 185 2.94 13.96 17.76
CA THR A 185 3.51 13.79 16.42
C THR A 185 4.03 12.36 16.26
N LEU A 186 3.49 11.69 15.25
CA LEU A 186 3.98 10.39 14.80
C LEU A 186 5.02 10.62 13.71
N VAL A 187 6.19 10.02 13.80
CA VAL A 187 7.27 10.07 12.81
C VAL A 187 7.42 8.69 12.18
N VAL A 188 7.21 8.59 10.89
CA VAL A 188 7.32 7.35 10.11
C VAL A 188 8.56 7.41 9.25
N ASN A 189 9.43 6.42 9.33
CA ASN A 189 10.51 6.22 8.38
C ASN A 189 10.16 5.02 7.50
N ALA A 190 10.11 5.21 6.20
CA ALA A 190 9.70 4.19 5.23
C ALA A 190 10.63 4.11 4.04
N GLY A 191 10.76 2.91 3.50
CA GLY A 191 11.65 2.65 2.36
C GLY A 191 13.13 2.71 2.73
N PRO A 192 14.00 2.61 1.70
CA PRO A 192 13.65 2.42 0.30
C PRO A 192 12.92 1.09 0.05
N ALA A 193 12.22 1.00 -1.09
CA ALA A 193 11.67 -0.25 -1.57
C ALA A 193 12.08 -0.51 -3.03
N LEU A 194 12.24 -1.79 -3.36
CA LEU A 194 12.53 -2.27 -4.70
C LEU A 194 11.53 -3.37 -5.06
N ILE A 195 10.97 -3.29 -6.25
CA ILE A 195 9.98 -4.24 -6.77
C ILE A 195 10.51 -4.72 -8.12
N GLU A 196 10.56 -6.01 -8.31
CA GLU A 196 10.88 -6.69 -9.55
C GLU A 196 9.63 -7.42 -10.03
N ALA A 197 9.18 -7.16 -11.27
CA ALA A 197 7.94 -7.71 -11.79
C ALA A 197 8.14 -8.32 -13.18
N TRP A 198 7.68 -9.56 -13.34
CA TRP A 198 7.70 -10.32 -14.60
C TRP A 198 6.32 -10.42 -15.23
N GLY A 199 6.27 -10.52 -16.55
CA GLY A 199 5.03 -10.70 -17.28
C GLY A 199 4.20 -9.44 -17.44
N LEU A 200 4.77 -8.27 -17.20
CA LEU A 200 4.16 -7.00 -17.53
C LEU A 200 4.44 -6.69 -19.00
N SER A 201 3.41 -6.65 -19.84
CA SER A 201 3.52 -6.24 -21.23
C SER A 201 3.06 -4.80 -21.40
N ALA A 202 3.91 -3.99 -22.03
CA ALA A 202 3.58 -2.59 -22.36
C ALA A 202 2.42 -2.46 -23.36
N SER A 203 2.09 -3.56 -24.07
CA SER A 203 1.07 -3.60 -25.14
C SER A 203 -0.31 -4.05 -24.68
N GLN A 204 -0.48 -4.46 -23.41
CA GLN A 204 -1.78 -4.94 -22.95
C GLN A 204 -2.64 -3.76 -22.50
N THR A 205 -3.70 -3.53 -23.25
CA THR A 205 -4.79 -2.56 -22.96
C THR A 205 -5.64 -2.95 -21.74
N GLU A 206 -5.45 -4.14 -21.19
CA GLU A 206 -6.07 -4.62 -19.95
C GLU A 206 -5.01 -4.71 -18.85
N ALA A 207 -5.38 -4.33 -17.63
CA ALA A 207 -4.52 -4.40 -16.47
C ALA A 207 -4.22 -5.86 -16.12
N SER A 208 -3.20 -6.43 -16.75
CA SER A 208 -2.73 -7.77 -16.44
C SER A 208 -1.94 -7.74 -15.13
N MET A 209 -2.25 -8.68 -14.25
CA MET A 209 -1.42 -8.91 -13.06
C MET A 209 -0.07 -9.50 -13.51
N PRO A 210 1.03 -9.06 -12.89
CA PRO A 210 2.33 -9.69 -13.15
C PRO A 210 2.28 -11.17 -12.82
N THR A 211 3.00 -11.99 -13.60
CA THR A 211 3.09 -13.44 -13.36
C THR A 211 3.92 -13.75 -12.12
N LEU A 212 4.94 -12.93 -11.84
CA LEU A 212 5.77 -12.99 -10.65
C LEU A 212 6.12 -11.58 -10.20
N VAL A 213 6.13 -11.35 -8.90
CA VAL A 213 6.66 -10.16 -8.23
C VAL A 213 7.62 -10.61 -7.13
N ILE A 214 8.79 -10.00 -7.09
CA ILE A 214 9.69 -10.05 -5.94
C ILE A 214 9.80 -8.62 -5.43
N ALA A 215 9.57 -8.40 -4.15
CA ALA A 215 9.65 -7.08 -3.55
C ALA A 215 10.46 -7.13 -2.26
N GLN A 216 11.16 -6.05 -1.97
CA GLN A 216 11.89 -5.87 -0.73
C GLN A 216 11.79 -4.41 -0.28
N THR A 217 11.77 -4.20 1.02
CA THR A 217 11.81 -2.87 1.63
C THR A 217 12.46 -2.94 2.99
N ARG A 218 13.15 -1.87 3.40
CA ARG A 218 13.59 -1.78 4.79
C ARG A 218 12.38 -1.76 5.71
N VAL A 219 12.51 -2.39 6.87
CA VAL A 219 11.45 -2.40 7.89
C VAL A 219 11.07 -0.95 8.23
N PRO A 220 9.81 -0.55 8.03
CA PRO A 220 9.34 0.78 8.40
C PRO A 220 9.33 0.93 9.92
N THR A 221 9.50 2.16 10.38
CA THR A 221 9.43 2.46 11.81
C THR A 221 8.52 3.63 12.07
N VAL A 222 7.81 3.58 13.20
CA VAL A 222 7.02 4.71 13.69
C VAL A 222 7.49 5.09 15.08
N ASP A 223 7.80 6.35 15.26
CA ASP A 223 8.14 6.96 16.53
C ASP A 223 7.06 7.97 16.91
N SER A 224 6.83 8.19 18.20
CA SER A 224 5.83 9.13 18.71
C SER A 224 6.45 10.10 19.72
N THR A 225 6.01 11.35 19.71
CA THR A 225 6.40 12.35 20.71
C THR A 225 5.50 12.39 21.95
N GLY A 226 4.38 11.65 21.93
CA GLY A 226 3.39 11.70 23.02
C GLY A 226 2.59 10.41 23.14
N ALA A 227 1.67 10.17 22.21
CA ALA A 227 0.79 9.00 22.25
C ALA A 227 1.57 7.68 22.20
N THR A 228 1.21 6.74 23.05
CA THR A 228 1.73 5.36 23.02
C THR A 228 1.02 4.52 21.96
N ALA A 229 1.64 3.40 21.54
CA ALA A 229 1.02 2.44 20.63
C ALA A 229 -0.37 1.97 21.13
N ALA A 230 -0.49 1.65 22.42
CA ALA A 230 -1.74 1.20 23.02
C ALA A 230 -2.85 2.28 23.03
N GLN A 231 -2.47 3.55 23.26
CA GLN A 231 -3.42 4.66 23.19
C GLN A 231 -3.93 4.87 21.76
N LEU A 232 -3.03 4.83 20.77
CA LEU A 232 -3.38 4.94 19.35
C LEU A 232 -4.28 3.80 18.90
N GLU A 233 -3.92 2.56 19.23
CA GLU A 233 -4.73 1.38 18.92
C GLU A 233 -6.12 1.49 19.54
N THR A 234 -6.21 1.75 20.86
CA THR A 234 -7.48 1.88 21.56
C THR A 234 -8.36 2.95 20.92
N TYR A 235 -7.79 4.10 20.61
CA TYR A 235 -8.51 5.21 20.00
C TYR A 235 -8.99 4.85 18.58
N LEU A 236 -8.12 4.34 17.73
CA LEU A 236 -8.45 4.01 16.34
C LEU A 236 -9.51 2.89 16.26
N LEU A 237 -9.38 1.86 17.09
CA LEU A 237 -10.36 0.76 17.13
C LEU A 237 -11.69 1.15 17.78
N SER A 238 -11.76 2.29 18.50
CA SER A 238 -13.00 2.82 19.04
C SER A 238 -13.80 3.63 18.02
N GLN A 239 -13.23 3.95 16.86
CA GLN A 239 -13.90 4.83 15.90
C GLN A 239 -15.16 4.17 15.30
N PRO A 240 -16.24 4.95 15.10
CA PRO A 240 -17.42 4.47 14.39
C PRO A 240 -17.04 4.02 12.97
N GLY A 241 -17.59 2.91 12.53
CA GLY A 241 -17.30 2.33 11.21
C GLY A 241 -16.15 1.30 11.21
N VAL A 242 -15.43 1.12 12.31
CA VAL A 242 -14.50 -0.01 12.45
C VAL A 242 -15.31 -1.28 12.72
N PRO A 243 -15.26 -2.29 11.83
CA PRO A 243 -16.00 -3.53 12.03
C PRO A 243 -15.60 -4.22 13.34
N PRO A 244 -16.56 -4.70 14.15
CA PRO A 244 -16.25 -5.37 15.42
C PRO A 244 -15.34 -6.60 15.26
N GLU A 245 -15.51 -7.36 14.17
CA GLU A 245 -14.64 -8.52 13.85
C GLU A 245 -13.21 -8.08 13.59
N LEU A 246 -13.00 -6.98 12.85
CA LEU A 246 -11.68 -6.41 12.60
C LEU A 246 -11.05 -5.92 13.90
N ALA A 247 -11.80 -5.18 14.72
CA ALA A 247 -11.32 -4.70 16.01
C ALA A 247 -10.90 -5.86 16.93
N ALA A 248 -11.70 -6.94 16.96
CA ALA A 248 -11.36 -8.12 17.75
C ALA A 248 -10.09 -8.81 17.27
N GLN A 249 -9.87 -8.93 15.95
CA GLN A 249 -8.66 -9.51 15.39
C GLN A 249 -7.43 -8.68 15.71
N ILE A 250 -7.49 -7.36 15.58
CA ILE A 250 -6.37 -6.46 15.91
C ILE A 250 -6.04 -6.55 17.41
N LYS A 251 -7.04 -6.51 18.29
CA LYS A 251 -6.85 -6.66 19.75
C LYS A 251 -6.27 -8.03 20.15
N ALA A 252 -6.43 -9.06 19.32
CA ALA A 252 -5.87 -10.38 19.57
C ALA A 252 -4.37 -10.47 19.22
N ILE A 253 -3.80 -9.45 18.57
CA ILE A 253 -2.37 -9.37 18.30
C ILE A 253 -1.63 -9.15 19.63
N LYS A 254 -0.76 -10.10 20.00
CA LYS A 254 -0.07 -10.07 21.29
C LYS A 254 0.87 -8.89 21.44
N ASP A 255 1.55 -8.53 20.35
CA ASP A 255 2.48 -7.41 20.31
C ASP A 255 2.23 -6.58 19.04
N PRO A 256 1.31 -5.62 19.11
CA PRO A 256 0.98 -4.79 17.95
C PRO A 256 2.12 -3.84 17.54
N SER A 257 3.08 -3.57 18.43
CA SER A 257 4.23 -2.72 18.11
C SER A 257 5.25 -3.40 17.18
N THR A 258 5.28 -4.73 17.16
CA THR A 258 6.22 -5.52 16.35
C THR A 258 5.54 -6.41 15.30
N THR A 259 4.23 -6.38 15.21
CA THR A 259 3.45 -7.23 14.29
C THR A 259 2.76 -6.40 13.23
N LEU A 260 3.06 -6.67 11.95
CA LEU A 260 2.38 -6.05 10.81
C LEU A 260 1.12 -6.85 10.44
N PRO A 261 -0.08 -6.30 10.61
CA PRO A 261 -1.30 -6.93 10.14
C PRO A 261 -1.39 -6.88 8.62
N ILE A 262 -1.54 -8.03 7.99
CA ILE A 262 -1.76 -8.17 6.55
C ILE A 262 -3.26 -8.38 6.30
N PRO A 263 -3.96 -7.44 5.65
CA PRO A 263 -5.37 -7.59 5.36
C PRO A 263 -5.60 -8.64 4.28
N ILE A 264 -6.37 -9.66 4.62
CA ILE A 264 -6.71 -10.79 3.75
C ILE A 264 -8.21 -10.74 3.44
N PRO A 265 -8.63 -10.65 2.19
CA PRO A 265 -10.05 -10.65 1.84
C PRO A 265 -10.72 -11.95 2.27
N LYS A 266 -11.78 -11.84 3.09
CA LYS A 266 -12.55 -12.97 3.61
C LYS A 266 -13.10 -13.83 2.47
N GLY A 267 -12.85 -15.13 2.50
CA GLY A 267 -13.32 -16.08 1.51
C GLY A 267 -12.55 -16.11 0.18
N LEU A 268 -11.58 -15.20 -0.06
CA LEU A 268 -10.78 -15.18 -1.30
C LEU A 268 -9.37 -15.73 -1.13
N ALA A 269 -8.86 -15.76 0.09
CA ALA A 269 -7.55 -16.31 0.37
C ALA A 269 -7.49 -16.94 1.75
N THR A 270 -6.56 -17.87 1.92
CA THR A 270 -6.18 -18.50 3.19
C THR A 270 -4.72 -18.22 3.48
N THR A 271 -4.33 -18.34 4.74
CA THR A 271 -2.97 -18.07 5.18
C THR A 271 -2.41 -19.19 6.01
N GLN A 272 -1.09 -19.31 6.01
CA GLN A 272 -0.34 -20.31 6.78
C GLN A 272 1.00 -19.71 7.21
N SER A 273 1.39 -19.92 8.46
CA SER A 273 2.76 -19.64 8.90
C SER A 273 3.70 -20.66 8.26
N VAL A 274 4.82 -20.18 7.73
CA VAL A 274 5.86 -20.98 7.08
C VAL A 274 7.23 -20.52 7.56
N GLU A 275 8.26 -21.35 7.35
CA GLU A 275 9.64 -20.95 7.53
C GLU A 275 10.28 -20.63 6.17
N VAL A 276 10.94 -19.48 6.06
CA VAL A 276 11.68 -19.04 4.88
C VAL A 276 13.09 -18.67 5.32
N ASN A 277 14.10 -19.42 4.85
CA ASN A 277 15.52 -19.15 5.16
C ASN A 277 15.81 -18.98 6.66
N GLY A 278 15.16 -19.81 7.51
CA GLY A 278 15.36 -19.84 8.95
C GLY A 278 14.58 -18.77 9.73
N VAL A 279 13.66 -18.05 9.10
CA VAL A 279 12.79 -17.08 9.77
C VAL A 279 11.31 -17.36 9.48
N SER A 280 10.43 -16.94 10.39
CA SER A 280 8.99 -17.07 10.21
C SER A 280 8.46 -16.13 9.12
N GLY A 281 7.61 -16.66 8.23
CA GLY A 281 6.92 -15.92 7.20
C GLY A 281 5.42 -16.25 7.16
N LEU A 282 4.67 -15.45 6.42
CA LEU A 282 3.24 -15.64 6.19
C LEU A 282 3.00 -16.00 4.73
N LEU A 283 2.60 -17.24 4.47
CA LEU A 283 2.17 -17.71 3.16
C LEU A 283 0.69 -17.39 2.96
N ILE A 284 0.36 -16.79 1.82
CA ILE A 284 -0.99 -16.43 1.41
C ILE A 284 -1.33 -17.25 0.17
N LYS A 285 -2.47 -17.95 0.19
CA LYS A 285 -2.95 -18.81 -0.90
C LYS A 285 -4.30 -18.29 -1.39
N ALA A 286 -4.40 -17.96 -2.67
CA ALA A 286 -5.62 -17.51 -3.33
C ALA A 286 -5.90 -18.35 -4.58
N ALA A 287 -7.13 -18.28 -5.10
CA ALA A 287 -7.52 -19.03 -6.28
C ALA A 287 -6.71 -18.66 -7.55
N PHE A 288 -6.20 -17.45 -7.61
CA PHE A 288 -5.47 -16.90 -8.77
C PHE A 288 -3.94 -16.83 -8.55
N GLY A 289 -3.42 -17.39 -7.44
CA GLY A 289 -1.99 -17.41 -7.16
C GLY A 289 -1.66 -17.48 -5.69
N ALA A 290 -0.38 -17.32 -5.38
CA ALA A 290 0.12 -17.35 -4.01
C ALA A 290 1.15 -16.25 -3.76
N GLY A 291 1.41 -15.96 -2.49
CA GLY A 291 2.46 -15.05 -2.07
C GLY A 291 2.99 -15.42 -0.68
N VAL A 292 4.21 -15.04 -0.40
CA VAL A 292 4.83 -15.16 0.93
C VAL A 292 5.49 -13.85 1.31
N VAL A 293 5.38 -13.47 2.58
CA VAL A 293 6.07 -12.32 3.16
C VAL A 293 6.84 -12.74 4.40
N TRP A 294 8.07 -12.25 4.54
CA TRP A 294 8.91 -12.49 5.72
C TRP A 294 9.83 -11.30 5.97
N GLU A 295 10.35 -11.19 7.17
CA GLU A 295 11.37 -10.21 7.54
C GLU A 295 12.68 -10.95 7.86
N LYS A 296 13.79 -10.42 7.38
CA LYS A 296 15.12 -10.88 7.74
C LYS A 296 16.11 -9.71 7.72
N ASN A 297 16.86 -9.57 8.82
CA ASN A 297 17.93 -8.57 8.95
C ASN A 297 17.49 -7.13 8.68
N GLY A 298 16.30 -6.74 9.12
CA GLY A 298 15.77 -5.37 8.95
C GLY A 298 15.22 -5.09 7.55
N VAL A 299 14.98 -6.12 6.74
CA VAL A 299 14.37 -6.03 5.41
C VAL A 299 13.14 -6.95 5.37
N ILE A 300 12.03 -6.40 4.93
CA ILE A 300 10.82 -7.15 4.58
C ILE A 300 10.95 -7.58 3.13
N TYR A 301 10.75 -8.86 2.89
CA TYR A 301 10.72 -9.48 1.57
C TYR A 301 9.32 -9.98 1.26
N ALA A 302 8.95 -9.95 -0.01
CA ALA A 302 7.74 -10.57 -0.50
C ALA A 302 7.97 -11.20 -1.86
N VAL A 303 7.43 -12.40 -2.06
CA VAL A 303 7.37 -13.09 -3.35
C VAL A 303 5.92 -13.44 -3.60
N GLY A 304 5.40 -13.20 -4.80
CA GLY A 304 4.03 -13.57 -5.11
C GLY A 304 3.72 -13.42 -6.60
N GLY A 305 2.58 -13.95 -7.02
CA GLY A 305 2.15 -13.88 -8.41
C GLY A 305 1.14 -14.96 -8.77
N GLN A 306 0.95 -15.16 -10.08
CA GLN A 306 0.10 -16.21 -10.64
C GLN A 306 0.83 -17.57 -10.64
N ILE A 307 1.39 -17.94 -9.51
CA ILE A 307 2.20 -19.15 -9.31
C ILE A 307 1.69 -19.93 -8.09
N THR A 308 2.08 -21.20 -7.99
CA THR A 308 1.64 -22.07 -6.90
C THR A 308 2.35 -21.75 -5.57
N PRO A 309 1.77 -22.15 -4.42
CA PRO A 309 2.42 -22.00 -3.11
C PRO A 309 3.83 -22.60 -3.06
N ASP A 310 4.03 -23.80 -3.65
CA ASP A 310 5.33 -24.47 -3.67
C ASP A 310 6.37 -23.70 -4.51
N GLN A 311 5.92 -23.12 -5.63
CA GLN A 311 6.78 -22.27 -6.47
C GLN A 311 7.17 -20.98 -5.75
N VAL A 312 6.22 -20.34 -5.04
CA VAL A 312 6.50 -19.16 -4.21
C VAL A 312 7.57 -19.47 -3.16
N LEU A 313 7.41 -20.59 -2.44
CA LEU A 313 8.37 -20.98 -1.40
C LEU A 313 9.73 -21.35 -1.98
N ALA A 314 9.76 -22.05 -3.12
CA ALA A 314 11.02 -22.40 -3.80
C ALA A 314 11.79 -21.14 -4.24
N ILE A 315 11.08 -20.14 -4.81
CA ILE A 315 11.68 -18.84 -5.17
C ILE A 315 12.21 -18.16 -3.90
N ALA A 316 11.37 -17.99 -2.89
CA ALA A 316 11.73 -17.29 -1.65
C ALA A 316 12.96 -17.90 -0.97
N ALA A 317 13.07 -19.24 -0.96
CA ALA A 317 14.22 -19.95 -0.40
C ALA A 317 15.50 -19.80 -1.24
N SER A 318 15.38 -19.50 -2.53
CA SER A 318 16.51 -19.41 -3.47
C SER A 318 17.03 -18.00 -3.69
N LEU A 319 16.38 -16.96 -3.17
CA LEU A 319 16.80 -15.57 -3.35
C LEU A 319 18.18 -15.30 -2.73
N HIS A 320 19.05 -14.64 -3.48
CA HIS A 320 20.42 -14.26 -3.13
C HIS A 320 20.84 -12.93 -3.77
#